data_2cfacdd68e6836a0de86aea26952cb84
#
_entry.id   2cfacdd68e6836a0de86aea26952cb84
#
_cell.length_a   1.000
_cell.length_b   1.000
_cell.length_c   1.000
_cell.angle_alpha   90.00
_cell.angle_beta   90.00
_cell.angle_gamma   90.00
#
_symmetry.space_group_name_H-M   'P 1'
#
loop_
_entity.id
_entity.type
_entity.pdbx_description
1 polymer ?
#
loop_
_entity_poly.entity_id
_entity_poly.type
_entity_poly.pdbx_seq_one_letter_code
_entity_poly.pdbx_strand_id
1 'polypeptide(L)'
;YTRYFELENSLVQSDIFDIIAHPDLITCHNIYPSFDLCDQYDGLCKNIKKHNMCLEMNTSKGLGVNKEFLDFAVKNSVKFSTGSDAHRVEDVGRKIKEADMLISRSLK
;
A
#
# COMPACT_ATOMS: atom_id res chain seq x y z
N TYR A 1 -14.42 -3.82 6.02
CA TYR A 1 -13.66 -3.05 5.00
C TYR A 1 -13.84 -1.54 5.16
N THR A 2 -15.07 -1.05 5.32
CA THR A 2 -15.31 0.38 5.51
C THR A 2 -14.56 0.92 6.72
N ARG A 3 -14.65 0.24 7.87
CA ARG A 3 -13.95 0.63 9.09
C ARG A 3 -12.44 0.60 8.93
N TYR A 4 -11.93 -0.40 8.18
CA TYR A 4 -10.49 -0.50 7.90
C TYR A 4 -10.00 0.76 7.19
N PHE A 5 -10.68 1.19 6.13
CA PHE A 5 -10.29 2.39 5.38
C PHE A 5 -10.50 3.67 6.16
N GLU A 6 -11.52 3.75 7.02
CA GLU A 6 -11.68 4.88 7.92
C GLU A 6 -10.47 5.03 8.86
N LEU A 7 -9.98 3.92 9.42
CA LEU A 7 -8.82 3.92 10.31
C LEU A 7 -7.54 4.29 9.55
N GLU A 8 -7.36 3.77 8.35
CA GLU A 8 -6.21 4.10 7.49
C GLU A 8 -6.21 5.60 7.17
N ASN A 9 -7.36 6.17 6.79
CA ASN A 9 -7.48 7.60 6.52
C ASN A 9 -7.21 8.45 7.76
N SER A 10 -7.68 8.03 8.92
CA SER A 10 -7.41 8.72 10.19
C SER A 10 -5.92 8.75 10.51
N LEU A 11 -5.23 7.63 10.26
CA LEU A 11 -3.79 7.54 10.46
C LEU A 11 -3.04 8.52 9.55
N VAL A 12 -3.42 8.59 8.29
CA VAL A 12 -2.82 9.51 7.32
C VAL A 12 -3.08 10.97 7.72
N GLN A 13 -4.31 11.29 8.14
CA GLN A 13 -4.70 12.65 8.52
C GLN A 13 -4.05 13.12 9.81
N SER A 14 -3.49 12.23 10.62
CA SER A 14 -2.79 12.60 11.85
C SER A 14 -1.50 13.40 11.62
N ASP A 15 -0.91 13.32 10.44
CA ASP A 15 0.36 13.98 10.06
C ASP A 15 1.54 13.59 10.95
N ILE A 16 1.48 12.45 11.64
CA ILE A 16 2.54 12.01 12.57
C ILE A 16 3.55 11.10 11.87
N PHE A 17 3.13 10.38 10.81
CA PHE A 17 3.92 9.33 10.18
C PHE A 17 4.33 9.71 8.76
N ASP A 18 5.46 9.16 8.31
CA ASP A 18 6.00 9.39 6.96
C ASP A 18 5.60 8.30 5.97
N ILE A 19 5.33 7.09 6.47
CA ILE A 19 5.04 5.91 5.65
C ILE A 19 3.81 5.22 6.20
N ILE A 20 2.88 4.85 5.32
CA ILE A 20 1.78 3.96 5.68
C ILE A 20 2.22 2.52 5.40
N ALA A 21 2.36 1.74 6.47
CA ALA A 21 2.86 0.36 6.41
C ALA A 21 1.75 -0.59 5.96
N HIS A 22 2.11 -1.56 5.12
CA HIS A 22 1.22 -2.64 4.62
C HIS A 22 -0.27 -2.24 4.55
N PRO A 23 -0.61 -1.19 3.78
CA PRO A 23 -1.97 -0.65 3.79
C PRO A 23 -3.02 -1.60 3.20
N ASP A 24 -2.58 -2.66 2.54
CA ASP A 24 -3.44 -3.67 1.92
C ASP A 24 -3.47 -4.99 2.70
N LEU A 25 -3.10 -4.95 3.98
CA LEU A 25 -3.01 -6.17 4.79
C LEU A 25 -4.35 -6.92 4.84
N ILE A 26 -5.47 -6.20 4.81
CA ILE A 26 -6.79 -6.81 4.89
C ILE A 26 -7.09 -7.76 3.73
N THR A 27 -6.48 -7.56 2.56
CA THR A 27 -6.71 -8.43 1.39
C THR A 27 -5.78 -9.65 1.35
N CYS A 28 -4.79 -9.75 2.24
CA CYS A 28 -3.82 -10.84 2.21
C CYS A 28 -4.45 -12.22 2.50
N HIS A 29 -5.64 -12.25 3.07
CA HIS A 29 -6.38 -13.48 3.37
C HIS A 29 -7.45 -13.80 2.32
N ASN A 30 -7.45 -13.10 1.18
CA ASN A 30 -8.42 -13.28 0.09
C ASN A 30 -9.88 -13.09 0.54
N ILE A 31 -10.10 -12.20 1.50
CA ILE A 31 -11.44 -11.84 1.96
C ILE A 31 -11.79 -10.49 1.35
N TYR A 32 -12.79 -10.46 0.48
CA TYR A 32 -13.17 -9.25 -0.24
C TYR A 32 -14.62 -8.88 0.07
N PRO A 33 -14.96 -7.57 0.08
CA PRO A 33 -16.33 -7.14 0.28
C PRO A 33 -17.16 -7.41 -0.96
N SER A 34 -18.50 -7.34 -0.82
CA SER A 34 -19.41 -7.47 -1.93
C SER A 34 -19.50 -6.20 -2.80
N PHE A 35 -18.89 -5.11 -2.38
CA PHE A 35 -18.88 -3.83 -3.08
C PHE A 35 -17.49 -3.52 -3.65
N ASP A 36 -17.45 -2.60 -4.62
CA ASP A 36 -16.24 -2.15 -5.29
C ASP A 36 -15.40 -1.28 -4.33
N LEU A 37 -14.11 -1.52 -4.27
CA LEU A 37 -13.17 -0.78 -3.42
C LEU A 37 -12.50 0.40 -4.13
N CYS A 38 -12.86 0.69 -5.39
CA CYS A 38 -12.21 1.76 -6.17
C CYS A 38 -12.25 3.11 -5.46
N ASP A 39 -13.40 3.50 -4.92
CA ASP A 39 -13.54 4.78 -4.23
C ASP A 39 -12.69 4.83 -2.96
N GLN A 40 -12.60 3.72 -2.23
CA GLN A 40 -11.76 3.62 -1.03
C GLN A 40 -10.29 3.74 -1.37
N TYR A 41 -9.81 3.05 -2.40
CA TYR A 41 -8.42 3.13 -2.85
C TYR A 41 -8.07 4.53 -3.33
N ASP A 42 -8.93 5.11 -4.18
CA ASP A 42 -8.70 6.46 -4.71
C ASP A 42 -8.67 7.51 -3.59
N GLY A 43 -9.63 7.45 -2.68
CA GLY A 43 -9.71 8.37 -1.54
C GLY A 43 -8.51 8.29 -0.62
N LEU A 44 -8.06 7.07 -0.30
CA LEU A 44 -6.88 6.86 0.54
C LEU A 44 -5.62 7.36 -0.16
N CYS A 45 -5.45 7.06 -1.44
CA CYS A 45 -4.29 7.51 -2.23
C CYS A 45 -4.22 9.03 -2.32
N LYS A 46 -5.35 9.71 -2.49
CA LYS A 46 -5.41 11.18 -2.48
C LYS A 46 -4.97 11.74 -1.14
N ASN A 47 -5.41 11.13 -0.03
CA ASN A 47 -4.99 11.52 1.32
C ASN A 47 -3.48 11.32 1.53
N ILE A 48 -2.96 10.18 1.13
CA ILE A 48 -1.53 9.86 1.23
C ILE A 48 -0.72 10.92 0.47
N LYS A 49 -1.14 11.26 -0.72
CA LYS A 49 -0.47 12.29 -1.54
C LYS A 49 -0.56 13.67 -0.88
N LYS A 50 -1.74 14.05 -0.39
CA LYS A 50 -1.97 15.33 0.26
C LYS A 50 -1.07 15.52 1.48
N HIS A 51 -0.86 14.47 2.27
CA HIS A 51 -0.05 14.51 3.48
C HIS A 51 1.42 14.16 3.23
N ASN A 52 1.81 14.01 1.95
CA ASN A 52 3.18 13.74 1.52
C ASN A 52 3.80 12.50 2.19
N MET A 53 2.99 11.47 2.36
CA MET A 53 3.44 10.18 2.89
C MET A 53 3.86 9.25 1.75
N CYS A 54 4.57 8.18 2.10
CA CYS A 54 4.86 7.06 1.21
C CYS A 54 3.93 5.90 1.49
N LEU A 55 3.58 5.16 0.45
CA LEU A 55 2.85 3.90 0.55
C LEU A 55 3.86 2.76 0.52
N GLU A 56 3.82 1.89 1.54
CA GLU A 56 4.73 0.77 1.60
C GLU A 56 4.28 -0.38 0.69
N MET A 57 5.19 -0.83 -0.15
CA MET A 57 5.06 -2.10 -0.87
C MET A 57 5.71 -3.18 -0.02
N ASN A 58 4.90 -3.82 0.82
CA ASN A 58 5.35 -4.84 1.78
C ASN A 58 5.45 -6.19 1.09
N THR A 59 6.60 -6.83 1.16
CA THR A 59 6.86 -8.08 0.42
C THR A 59 6.72 -9.35 1.26
N SER A 60 6.25 -9.27 2.49
CA SER A 60 6.10 -10.45 3.34
C SER A 60 5.06 -11.44 2.81
N LYS A 61 4.01 -10.95 2.14
CA LYS A 61 2.90 -11.77 1.62
C LYS A 61 2.76 -11.70 0.09
N GLY A 62 3.67 -11.02 -0.60
CA GLY A 62 3.61 -10.85 -2.05
C GLY A 62 4.55 -9.78 -2.51
N LEU A 63 4.12 -8.94 -3.45
CA LEU A 63 4.93 -7.84 -3.97
C LEU A 63 4.44 -6.46 -3.54
N GLY A 64 3.57 -6.41 -2.54
CA GLY A 64 3.02 -5.17 -2.02
C GLY A 64 1.50 -5.15 -2.07
N VAL A 65 0.91 -3.98 -2.33
CA VAL A 65 -0.53 -3.85 -2.46
C VAL A 65 -1.04 -4.56 -3.71
N ASN A 66 -2.34 -4.88 -3.75
CA ASN A 66 -2.93 -5.49 -4.94
C ASN A 66 -2.86 -4.54 -6.13
N LYS A 67 -3.03 -5.10 -7.34
CA LYS A 67 -2.85 -4.35 -8.59
C LYS A 67 -3.78 -3.14 -8.69
N GLU A 68 -5.04 -3.29 -8.29
CA GLU A 68 -6.02 -2.22 -8.35
C GLU A 68 -5.62 -1.04 -7.44
N PHE A 69 -5.21 -1.34 -6.21
CA PHE A 69 -4.70 -0.33 -5.28
C PHE A 69 -3.46 0.35 -5.86
N LEU A 70 -2.54 -0.43 -6.43
CA LEU A 70 -1.33 0.10 -7.06
C LEU A 70 -1.66 1.07 -8.20
N ASP A 71 -2.63 0.72 -9.04
CA ASP A 71 -3.05 1.57 -10.15
C ASP A 71 -3.57 2.93 -9.66
N PHE A 72 -4.34 2.96 -8.58
CA PHE A 72 -4.80 4.20 -7.97
C PHE A 72 -3.67 5.00 -7.33
N ALA A 73 -2.69 4.32 -6.73
CA ALA A 73 -1.52 4.99 -6.16
C ALA A 73 -0.69 5.68 -7.25
N VAL A 74 -0.47 5.01 -8.37
CA VAL A 74 0.23 5.57 -9.53
C VAL A 74 -0.55 6.75 -10.10
N LYS A 75 -1.85 6.60 -10.29
CA LYS A 75 -2.72 7.65 -10.81
C LYS A 75 -2.66 8.93 -9.96
N ASN A 76 -2.58 8.78 -8.64
CA ASN A 76 -2.53 9.90 -7.70
C ASN A 76 -1.10 10.38 -7.40
N SER A 77 -0.10 9.85 -8.09
CA SER A 77 1.32 10.24 -7.93
C SER A 77 1.84 10.03 -6.51
N VAL A 78 1.40 8.97 -5.85
CA VAL A 78 1.85 8.58 -4.51
C VAL A 78 3.30 8.09 -4.60
N LYS A 79 4.11 8.45 -3.61
CA LYS A 79 5.47 7.93 -3.48
C LYS A 79 5.44 6.55 -2.82
N PHE A 80 6.40 5.71 -3.19
CA PHE A 80 6.48 4.34 -2.69
C PHE A 80 7.73 4.14 -1.84
N SER A 81 7.61 3.26 -0.83
CA SER A 81 8.73 2.63 -0.15
C SER A 81 8.56 1.12 -0.25
N THR A 82 9.63 0.36 -0.04
CA THR A 82 9.58 -1.10 -0.04
C THR A 82 10.09 -1.64 1.28
N GLY A 83 9.50 -2.74 1.75
CA GLY A 83 9.90 -3.38 3.00
C GLY A 83 9.55 -4.85 3.00
N SER A 84 10.45 -5.70 3.50
CA SER A 84 10.25 -7.14 3.56
C SER A 84 9.45 -7.59 4.78
N ASP A 85 9.35 -6.75 5.80
CA ASP A 85 8.67 -7.09 7.06
C ASP A 85 9.15 -8.45 7.59
N ALA A 86 10.48 -8.64 7.55
CA ALA A 86 11.10 -9.91 7.87
C ALA A 86 11.03 -10.21 9.37
N HIS A 87 10.61 -11.43 9.69
CA HIS A 87 10.60 -11.96 11.07
C HIS A 87 11.69 -13.00 11.27
N ARG A 88 12.43 -13.35 10.20
CA ARG A 88 13.57 -14.26 10.19
C ARG A 88 14.69 -13.66 9.35
N VAL A 89 15.93 -14.00 9.67
CA VAL A 89 17.11 -13.46 8.97
C VAL A 89 17.06 -13.76 7.46
N GLU A 90 16.65 -14.96 7.09
CA GLU A 90 16.58 -15.39 5.69
C GLU A 90 15.54 -14.65 4.86
N ASP A 91 14.59 -13.95 5.51
CA ASP A 91 13.55 -13.19 4.81
C ASP A 91 13.91 -11.72 4.62
N VAL A 92 15.03 -11.26 5.19
CA VAL A 92 15.47 -9.86 5.05
C VAL A 92 15.73 -9.55 3.57
N GLY A 93 15.06 -8.52 3.05
CA GLY A 93 15.19 -8.11 1.65
C GLY A 93 14.44 -8.99 0.66
N ARG A 94 13.64 -9.95 1.13
CA ARG A 94 12.91 -10.87 0.27
C ARG A 94 12.01 -10.10 -0.70
N LYS A 95 12.17 -10.41 -2.00
CA LYS A 95 11.36 -9.86 -3.09
C LYS A 95 11.37 -8.33 -3.22
N ILE A 96 12.29 -7.64 -2.55
CA ILE A 96 12.39 -6.17 -2.67
C ILE A 96 12.71 -5.77 -4.10
N LYS A 97 13.63 -6.46 -4.76
CA LYS A 97 13.99 -6.18 -6.15
C LYS A 97 12.77 -6.35 -7.08
N GLU A 98 11.98 -7.39 -6.88
CA GLU A 98 10.79 -7.66 -7.67
C GLU A 98 9.73 -6.57 -7.44
N ALA A 99 9.55 -6.12 -6.22
CA ALA A 99 8.62 -5.03 -5.89
C ALA A 99 9.07 -3.72 -6.54
N ASP A 100 10.36 -3.39 -6.47
CA ASP A 100 10.90 -2.19 -7.11
C ASP A 100 10.71 -2.23 -8.63
N MET A 101 10.88 -3.39 -9.25
CA MET A 101 10.63 -3.57 -10.69
C MET A 101 9.15 -3.38 -11.02
N LEU A 102 8.25 -3.89 -10.20
CA LEU A 102 6.80 -3.73 -10.39
C LEU A 102 6.42 -2.25 -10.34
N ILE A 103 6.93 -1.52 -9.36
CA ILE A 103 6.70 -0.06 -9.24
C ILE A 103 7.19 0.65 -10.50
N SER A 104 8.41 0.36 -10.93
CA SER A 104 9.01 0.99 -12.12
C SER A 104 8.18 0.75 -13.38
N ARG A 105 7.68 -0.47 -13.58
CA ARG A 105 6.80 -0.80 -14.71
C ARG A 105 5.48 -0.06 -14.65
N SER A 106 4.91 0.08 -13.45
CA SER A 106 3.62 0.74 -13.25
C SER A 106 3.70 2.25 -13.50
N LEU A 107 4.89 2.87 -13.30
CA LEU A 107 5.11 4.30 -13.52
C LEU A 107 5.34 4.65 -14.99
N LYS A 108 5.49 3.66 -15.84
CA LYS A 108 5.64 3.85 -17.29
C LYS A 108 4.27 3.80 -17.95
#